data_48eb6802b49be825069430ffaaef194c
#
_entry.id   48eb6802b49be825069430ffaaef194c
#
_cell.length_a   1.000
_cell.length_b   1.000
_cell.length_c   1.000
_cell.angle_alpha   90.00
_cell.angle_beta   90.00
_cell.angle_gamma   90.00
#
_symmetry.space_group_name_H-M   'P 1'
#
loop_
_entity.id
_entity.type
_entity.pdbx_description
1 polymer ?
#
loop_
_entity_poly.entity_id
_entity_poly.type
_entity_poly.pdbx_seq_one_letter_code
_entity_poly.pdbx_strand_id
1 'polypeptide(L)'
;MRRFPWFLLLPLALLGVWDLAVRGQWVAPGIIPAPAQVAESWYRWIFGAPARSLSPYSGTWVANVLYSARRVLQGFLLAAALGIPLGILIGWNRLVARVVDPSIQLLRPVPITAWLPFSIAVFGIYDASALFLIGLGAFYPIVVNTTHGVRDTHLLLLRAARMLGARRLTILARVVFPSALPSIFTGLRLGIGVAWTAVIVAEMIAVKSGLGYVLWDAYYVGRMDICVATMFSVGLLGFVSDRLIVAASRLLLRWRTLEAHA
;
A
#
# COMPACT_ATOMS: atom_id res chain seq x y z
N MET A 1 -33.88 -13.20 -8.97
CA MET A 1 -32.91 -14.27 -8.65
C MET A 1 -31.70 -13.68 -7.96
N ARG A 2 -31.49 -13.96 -6.67
CA ARG A 2 -30.30 -13.50 -5.93
C ARG A 2 -29.09 -14.21 -6.56
N ARG A 3 -28.19 -13.45 -7.21
CA ARG A 3 -26.95 -14.00 -7.75
C ARG A 3 -26.12 -14.51 -6.57
N PHE A 4 -25.92 -15.82 -6.50
CA PHE A 4 -25.05 -16.42 -5.49
C PHE A 4 -23.67 -15.75 -5.59
N PRO A 5 -23.06 -15.30 -4.47
CA PRO A 5 -21.79 -14.59 -4.48
C PRO A 5 -20.61 -15.57 -4.70
N TRP A 6 -20.43 -16.00 -5.94
CA TRP A 6 -19.40 -16.97 -6.35
C TRP A 6 -17.99 -16.57 -5.89
N PHE A 7 -17.75 -15.27 -5.68
CA PHE A 7 -16.47 -14.76 -5.20
C PHE A 7 -16.12 -15.20 -3.77
N LEU A 8 -17.08 -15.63 -2.97
CA LEU A 8 -16.86 -16.16 -1.61
C LEU A 8 -16.46 -17.63 -1.59
N LEU A 9 -16.70 -18.40 -2.67
CA LEU A 9 -16.41 -19.83 -2.68
C LEU A 9 -14.94 -20.14 -2.45
N LEU A 10 -14.04 -19.42 -3.13
CA LEU A 10 -12.60 -19.66 -2.99
C LEU A 10 -12.07 -19.32 -1.58
N PRO A 11 -12.39 -18.16 -0.99
CA PRO A 11 -12.02 -17.87 0.40
C PRO A 11 -12.57 -18.87 1.40
N LEU A 12 -13.84 -19.27 1.26
CA LEU A 12 -14.46 -20.26 2.16
C LEU A 12 -13.85 -21.65 1.99
N ALA A 13 -13.56 -22.08 0.75
CA ALA A 13 -12.86 -23.33 0.50
C ALA A 13 -11.46 -23.36 1.12
N LEU A 14 -10.70 -22.26 0.99
CA LEU A 14 -9.37 -22.13 1.60
C LEU A 14 -9.44 -22.17 3.13
N LEU A 15 -10.43 -21.51 3.74
CA LEU A 15 -10.65 -21.57 5.19
C LEU A 15 -11.02 -22.99 5.63
N GLY A 16 -11.87 -23.70 4.84
CA GLY A 16 -12.21 -25.11 5.12
C GLY A 16 -11.02 -26.03 5.01
N VAL A 17 -10.19 -25.89 3.98
CA VAL A 17 -8.93 -26.67 3.83
C VAL A 17 -7.99 -26.40 4.98
N TRP A 18 -7.85 -25.14 5.39
CA TRP A 18 -7.01 -24.78 6.55
C TRP A 18 -7.53 -25.43 7.84
N ASP A 19 -8.83 -25.33 8.14
CA ASP A 19 -9.41 -25.96 9.35
C ASP A 19 -9.25 -27.48 9.34
N LEU A 20 -9.49 -28.14 8.18
CA LEU A 20 -9.30 -29.56 8.01
C LEU A 20 -7.82 -29.99 8.19
N ALA A 21 -6.88 -29.22 7.66
CA ALA A 21 -5.45 -29.50 7.77
C ALA A 21 -4.96 -29.44 9.24
N VAL A 22 -5.49 -28.49 10.02
CA VAL A 22 -5.17 -28.36 11.44
C VAL A 22 -5.82 -29.48 12.26
N ARG A 23 -7.11 -29.78 12.03
CA ARG A 23 -7.83 -30.86 12.73
C ARG A 23 -7.30 -32.24 12.36
N GLY A 24 -6.93 -32.41 11.09
CA GLY A 24 -6.36 -33.66 10.56
C GLY A 24 -4.90 -33.88 10.97
N GLN A 25 -4.31 -32.97 11.76
CA GLN A 25 -2.91 -33.01 12.22
C GLN A 25 -1.88 -33.16 11.07
N TRP A 26 -2.21 -32.62 9.87
CA TRP A 26 -1.28 -32.62 8.74
C TRP A 26 -0.07 -31.71 9.01
N VAL A 27 -0.21 -30.80 9.98
CA VAL A 27 0.87 -29.93 10.45
C VAL A 27 1.06 -30.17 11.94
N ALA A 28 2.30 -30.12 12.40
CA ALA A 28 2.61 -30.34 13.80
C ALA A 28 1.86 -29.36 14.72
N PRO A 29 1.34 -29.80 15.86
CA PRO A 29 0.62 -28.96 16.82
C PRO A 29 1.42 -27.73 17.21
N GLY A 30 0.79 -26.56 17.20
CA GLY A 30 1.42 -25.28 17.58
C GLY A 30 2.09 -24.50 16.45
N ILE A 31 2.30 -25.10 15.25
CA ILE A 31 2.87 -24.37 14.10
C ILE A 31 1.82 -23.50 13.43
N ILE A 32 0.65 -24.07 13.12
CA ILE A 32 -0.45 -23.33 12.50
C ILE A 32 -1.66 -23.36 13.44
N PRO A 33 -2.15 -22.19 13.90
CA PRO A 33 -3.34 -22.11 14.74
C PRO A 33 -4.61 -22.45 13.92
N ALA A 34 -5.64 -22.97 14.58
CA ALA A 34 -6.94 -23.15 13.94
C ALA A 34 -7.60 -21.77 13.64
N PRO A 35 -8.42 -21.68 12.57
CA PRO A 35 -9.11 -20.43 12.24
C PRO A 35 -9.92 -19.84 13.41
N ALA A 36 -10.57 -20.71 14.21
CA ALA A 36 -11.33 -20.29 15.38
C ALA A 36 -10.43 -19.67 16.46
N GLN A 37 -9.22 -20.22 16.69
CA GLN A 37 -8.24 -19.67 17.64
C GLN A 37 -7.75 -18.29 17.20
N VAL A 38 -7.50 -18.12 15.89
CA VAL A 38 -7.11 -16.81 15.33
C VAL A 38 -8.24 -15.79 15.54
N ALA A 39 -9.48 -16.16 15.24
CA ALA A 39 -10.63 -15.26 15.42
C ALA A 39 -10.82 -14.86 16.88
N GLU A 40 -10.70 -15.81 17.82
CA GLU A 40 -10.79 -15.53 19.25
C GLU A 40 -9.65 -14.64 19.74
N SER A 41 -8.42 -14.90 19.34
CA SER A 41 -7.26 -14.10 19.71
C SER A 41 -7.35 -12.69 19.11
N TRP A 42 -7.83 -12.56 17.88
CA TRP A 42 -8.06 -11.27 17.24
C TRP A 42 -9.16 -10.47 17.98
N TYR A 43 -10.26 -11.12 18.33
CA TYR A 43 -11.32 -10.50 19.14
C TYR A 43 -10.79 -9.97 20.50
N ARG A 44 -10.04 -10.80 21.22
CA ARG A 44 -9.42 -10.41 22.50
C ARG A 44 -8.38 -9.29 22.33
N TRP A 45 -7.66 -9.29 21.23
CA TRP A 45 -6.72 -8.21 20.90
C TRP A 45 -7.42 -6.89 20.66
N ILE A 46 -8.57 -6.90 19.99
CA ILE A 46 -9.37 -5.69 19.71
C ILE A 46 -10.08 -5.17 20.98
N PHE A 47 -10.84 -6.03 21.64
CA PHE A 47 -11.78 -5.62 22.70
C PHE A 47 -11.24 -5.81 24.13
N GLY A 48 -10.10 -6.44 24.26
CA GLY A 48 -9.55 -6.82 25.55
C GLY A 48 -10.03 -8.20 26.01
N ALA A 49 -9.33 -8.75 26.99
CA ALA A 49 -9.68 -10.01 27.62
C ALA A 49 -10.13 -9.77 29.07
N PRO A 50 -10.96 -10.67 29.63
CA PRO A 50 -11.29 -10.63 31.06
C PRO A 50 -10.02 -10.61 31.92
N ALA A 51 -10.07 -9.93 33.08
CA ALA A 51 -8.92 -9.61 33.95
C ALA A 51 -8.01 -10.80 34.36
N ARG A 52 -8.38 -12.04 34.05
CA ARG A 52 -7.63 -13.26 34.33
C ARG A 52 -6.69 -13.72 33.20
N SER A 53 -6.77 -13.14 32.00
CA SER A 53 -5.88 -13.52 30.89
C SER A 53 -4.88 -12.40 30.62
N LEU A 54 -3.67 -12.55 31.18
CA LEU A 54 -2.54 -11.62 31.05
C LEU A 54 -1.89 -11.70 29.64
N SER A 55 -2.66 -11.50 28.56
CA SER A 55 -2.06 -11.38 27.23
C SER A 55 -1.55 -9.95 27.04
N PRO A 56 -0.26 -9.74 26.76
CA PRO A 56 0.30 -8.39 26.55
C PRO A 56 -0.32 -7.65 25.35
N TYR A 57 -1.00 -8.37 24.47
CA TYR A 57 -1.67 -7.81 23.29
C TYR A 57 -3.10 -7.33 23.57
N SER A 58 -3.71 -7.72 24.70
CA SER A 58 -5.12 -7.46 25.00
C SER A 58 -5.49 -5.98 24.92
N GLY A 59 -6.47 -5.62 24.06
CA GLY A 59 -6.95 -4.24 23.90
C GLY A 59 -5.98 -3.28 23.19
N THR A 60 -4.84 -3.75 22.67
CA THR A 60 -3.83 -2.87 22.06
C THR A 60 -3.96 -2.73 20.54
N TRP A 61 -4.90 -3.43 19.91
CA TRP A 61 -5.05 -3.47 18.44
C TRP A 61 -5.21 -2.09 17.83
N VAL A 62 -6.12 -1.27 18.37
CA VAL A 62 -6.41 0.09 17.85
C VAL A 62 -5.15 0.97 17.87
N ALA A 63 -4.40 0.93 18.98
CA ALA A 63 -3.17 1.72 19.10
C ALA A 63 -2.14 1.32 18.03
N ASN A 64 -1.90 0.01 17.85
CA ASN A 64 -0.95 -0.49 16.85
C ASN A 64 -1.40 -0.21 15.42
N VAL A 65 -2.70 -0.32 15.11
CA VAL A 65 -3.28 0.08 13.83
C VAL A 65 -3.03 1.57 13.55
N LEU A 66 -3.26 2.42 14.54
CA LEU A 66 -3.06 3.87 14.37
C LEU A 66 -1.58 4.23 14.14
N TYR A 67 -0.65 3.57 14.83
CA TYR A 67 0.79 3.76 14.59
C TYR A 67 1.17 3.40 13.16
N SER A 68 0.81 2.20 12.69
CA SER A 68 1.10 1.77 11.32
C SER A 68 0.40 2.63 10.27
N ALA A 69 -0.89 2.92 10.45
CA ALA A 69 -1.67 3.75 9.52
C ALA A 69 -1.10 5.17 9.40
N ARG A 70 -0.68 5.78 10.52
CA ARG A 70 -0.02 7.08 10.53
C ARG A 70 1.29 7.06 9.72
N ARG A 71 2.14 6.06 9.93
CA ARG A 71 3.40 5.92 9.19
C ARG A 71 3.15 5.69 7.70
N VAL A 72 2.22 4.79 7.35
CA VAL A 72 1.82 4.55 5.96
C VAL A 72 1.33 5.83 5.31
N LEU A 73 0.43 6.55 5.96
CA LEU A 73 -0.11 7.80 5.42
C LEU A 73 0.98 8.85 5.21
N GLN A 74 1.85 9.06 6.19
CA GLN A 74 2.94 10.03 6.10
C GLN A 74 3.93 9.68 4.98
N GLY A 75 4.43 8.44 4.94
CA GLY A 75 5.36 7.98 3.90
C GLY A 75 4.74 8.01 2.51
N PHE A 76 3.47 7.60 2.39
CA PHE A 76 2.72 7.65 1.13
C PHE A 76 2.48 9.08 0.64
N LEU A 77 2.10 10.01 1.52
CA LEU A 77 1.91 11.42 1.15
C LEU A 77 3.22 12.07 0.71
N LEU A 78 4.34 11.79 1.38
CA LEU A 78 5.67 12.22 0.96
C LEU A 78 6.02 11.67 -0.43
N ALA A 79 5.78 10.38 -0.65
CA ALA A 79 5.99 9.74 -1.95
C ALA A 79 5.13 10.35 -3.05
N ALA A 80 3.86 10.66 -2.77
CA ALA A 80 2.97 11.30 -3.73
C ALA A 80 3.38 12.75 -4.01
N ALA A 81 3.74 13.51 -2.97
CA ALA A 81 4.18 14.91 -3.10
C ALA A 81 5.46 15.06 -3.92
N LEU A 82 6.37 14.10 -3.86
CA LEU A 82 7.61 14.09 -4.66
C LEU A 82 7.43 13.37 -5.99
N GLY A 83 6.75 12.23 -5.98
CA GLY A 83 6.63 11.33 -7.13
C GLY A 83 5.73 11.88 -8.24
N ILE A 84 4.62 12.53 -7.89
CA ILE A 84 3.73 13.11 -8.92
C ILE A 84 4.42 14.25 -9.68
N PRO A 85 4.97 15.29 -9.03
CA PRO A 85 5.66 16.36 -9.73
C PRO A 85 6.86 15.85 -10.56
N LEU A 86 7.67 14.96 -9.98
CA LEU A 86 8.81 14.39 -10.69
C LEU A 86 8.37 13.57 -11.90
N GLY A 87 7.34 12.74 -11.77
CA GLY A 87 6.78 11.97 -12.87
C GLY A 87 6.22 12.85 -14.00
N ILE A 88 5.57 13.98 -13.65
CA ILE A 88 5.13 14.96 -14.62
C ILE A 88 6.32 15.60 -15.34
N LEU A 89 7.36 16.00 -14.60
CA LEU A 89 8.57 16.59 -15.16
C LEU A 89 9.27 15.64 -16.13
N ILE A 90 9.44 14.36 -15.75
CA ILE A 90 10.05 13.33 -16.59
C ILE A 90 9.19 13.08 -17.86
N GLY A 91 7.86 13.01 -17.71
CA GLY A 91 6.98 12.79 -18.85
C GLY A 91 6.92 13.96 -19.83
N TRP A 92 6.99 15.20 -19.31
CA TRP A 92 6.84 16.42 -20.08
C TRP A 92 8.13 16.97 -20.68
N ASN A 93 9.28 16.80 -20.01
CA ASN A 93 10.56 17.38 -20.40
C ASN A 93 11.57 16.31 -20.81
N ARG A 94 11.97 16.33 -22.08
CA ARG A 94 12.93 15.35 -22.65
C ARG A 94 14.31 15.40 -21.99
N LEU A 95 14.76 16.58 -21.52
CA LEU A 95 16.05 16.70 -20.85
C LEU A 95 16.00 16.03 -19.47
N VAL A 96 14.97 16.33 -18.67
CA VAL A 96 14.76 15.68 -17.38
C VAL A 96 14.61 14.16 -17.54
N ALA A 97 13.87 13.72 -18.55
CA ALA A 97 13.74 12.30 -18.86
C ALA A 97 15.09 11.62 -19.14
N ARG A 98 15.97 12.24 -19.94
CA ARG A 98 17.29 11.66 -20.26
C ARG A 98 18.21 11.52 -19.05
N VAL A 99 18.08 12.42 -18.06
CA VAL A 99 18.96 12.45 -16.87
C VAL A 99 18.38 11.59 -15.74
N VAL A 100 17.08 11.70 -15.46
CA VAL A 100 16.46 11.15 -14.24
C VAL A 100 15.88 9.75 -14.47
N ASP A 101 15.24 9.53 -15.63
CA ASP A 101 14.56 8.25 -15.92
C ASP A 101 15.48 7.03 -15.85
N PRO A 102 16.73 7.05 -16.39
CA PRO A 102 17.66 5.93 -16.26
C PRO A 102 18.01 5.60 -14.80
N SER A 103 18.18 6.61 -13.95
CA SER A 103 18.48 6.43 -12.52
C SER A 103 17.31 5.78 -11.78
N ILE A 104 16.07 6.19 -12.07
CA ILE A 104 14.88 5.59 -11.49
C ILE A 104 14.74 4.12 -11.94
N GLN A 105 14.96 3.84 -13.24
CA GLN A 105 14.88 2.48 -13.78
C GLN A 105 15.97 1.56 -13.21
N LEU A 106 17.15 2.09 -12.91
CA LEU A 106 18.24 1.35 -12.28
C LEU A 106 17.95 1.00 -10.81
N LEU A 107 17.38 1.94 -10.05
CA LEU A 107 17.12 1.76 -8.62
C LEU A 107 15.83 1.00 -8.33
N ARG A 108 14.84 1.06 -9.22
CA ARG A 108 13.54 0.42 -9.06
C ARG A 108 13.58 -1.09 -8.77
N PRO A 109 14.45 -1.92 -9.41
CA PRO A 109 14.51 -3.35 -9.14
C PRO A 109 15.07 -3.71 -7.75
N VAL A 110 15.70 -2.76 -7.04
CA VAL A 110 16.26 -3.02 -5.71
C VAL A 110 15.10 -3.27 -4.72
N PRO A 111 15.02 -4.46 -4.09
CA PRO A 111 13.98 -4.76 -3.13
C PRO A 111 13.97 -3.75 -1.98
N ILE A 112 12.78 -3.33 -1.54
CA ILE A 112 12.66 -2.34 -0.46
C ILE A 112 13.34 -2.82 0.84
N THR A 113 13.33 -4.13 1.08
CA THR A 113 13.99 -4.76 2.23
C THR A 113 15.50 -4.56 2.23
N ALA A 114 16.12 -4.46 1.06
CA ALA A 114 17.56 -4.22 0.94
C ALA A 114 17.97 -2.81 1.39
N TRP A 115 17.04 -1.86 1.42
CA TRP A 115 17.28 -0.50 1.91
C TRP A 115 17.19 -0.37 3.43
N LEU A 116 16.73 -1.41 4.13
CA LEU A 116 16.53 -1.38 5.58
C LEU A 116 17.83 -1.07 6.36
N PRO A 117 18.96 -1.78 6.14
CA PRO A 117 20.21 -1.46 6.84
C PRO A 117 20.69 -0.03 6.57
N PHE A 118 20.56 0.43 5.31
CA PHE A 118 20.90 1.79 4.94
C PHE A 118 20.02 2.81 5.66
N SER A 119 18.71 2.58 5.72
CA SER A 119 17.79 3.51 6.40
C SER A 119 18.09 3.62 7.90
N ILE A 120 18.42 2.49 8.55
CA ILE A 120 18.80 2.48 9.96
C ILE A 120 20.15 3.17 10.18
N ALA A 121 21.12 2.97 9.30
CA ALA A 121 22.42 3.62 9.40
C ALA A 121 22.33 5.15 9.29
N VAL A 122 21.44 5.67 8.43
CA VAL A 122 21.28 7.11 8.19
C VAL A 122 20.33 7.77 9.21
N PHE A 123 19.21 7.13 9.51
CA PHE A 123 18.12 7.73 10.32
C PHE A 123 18.01 7.14 11.72
N GLY A 124 18.79 6.11 12.05
CA GLY A 124 18.69 5.40 13.33
C GLY A 124 17.47 4.49 13.43
N ILE A 125 17.28 3.90 14.61
CA ILE A 125 16.14 3.05 14.96
C ILE A 125 14.98 3.95 15.44
N TYR A 126 14.33 4.65 14.50
CA TYR A 126 13.28 5.63 14.74
C TYR A 126 12.25 5.63 13.61
N ASP A 127 11.14 6.32 13.80
CA ASP A 127 10.08 6.52 12.81
C ASP A 127 10.61 7.04 11.46
N ALA A 128 11.70 7.82 11.45
CA ALA A 128 12.30 8.36 10.23
C ALA A 128 12.79 7.26 9.28
N SER A 129 13.40 6.17 9.81
CA SER A 129 13.77 5.01 9.00
C SER A 129 12.56 4.34 8.37
N ALA A 130 11.48 4.17 9.13
CA ALA A 130 10.24 3.59 8.63
C ALA A 130 9.62 4.48 7.54
N LEU A 131 9.55 5.80 7.76
CA LEU A 131 9.03 6.76 6.79
C LEU A 131 9.83 6.77 5.48
N PHE A 132 11.15 6.67 5.56
CA PHE A 132 12.02 6.57 4.39
C PHE A 132 11.68 5.32 3.56
N LEU A 133 11.59 4.16 4.19
CA LEU A 133 11.29 2.90 3.48
C LEU A 133 9.89 2.90 2.87
N ILE A 134 8.89 3.34 3.61
CA ILE A 134 7.52 3.45 3.13
C ILE A 134 7.44 4.44 1.95
N GLY A 135 8.08 5.61 2.13
CA GLY A 135 8.13 6.65 1.11
C GLY A 135 8.82 6.16 -0.17
N LEU A 136 9.98 5.53 -0.05
CA LEU A 136 10.73 4.99 -1.18
C LEU A 136 9.94 3.89 -1.92
N GLY A 137 9.29 2.99 -1.17
CA GLY A 137 8.47 1.93 -1.75
C GLY A 137 7.29 2.45 -2.55
N ALA A 138 6.57 3.44 -2.03
CA ALA A 138 5.45 4.07 -2.71
C ALA A 138 5.88 4.98 -3.87
N PHE A 139 7.07 5.57 -3.79
CA PHE A 139 7.57 6.54 -4.77
C PHE A 139 7.70 5.97 -6.18
N TYR A 140 8.31 4.78 -6.33
CA TYR A 140 8.54 4.20 -7.65
C TYR A 140 7.25 3.94 -8.45
N PRO A 141 6.22 3.26 -7.91
CA PRO A 141 4.95 3.09 -8.62
C PRO A 141 4.31 4.42 -9.01
N ILE A 142 4.36 5.43 -8.12
CA ILE A 142 3.77 6.74 -8.36
C ILE A 142 4.49 7.47 -9.50
N VAL A 143 5.81 7.59 -9.43
CA VAL A 143 6.62 8.27 -10.47
C VAL A 143 6.42 7.62 -11.82
N VAL A 144 6.56 6.30 -11.91
CA VAL A 144 6.51 5.56 -13.17
C VAL A 144 5.15 5.70 -13.84
N ASN A 145 4.06 5.47 -13.09
CA ASN A 145 2.71 5.58 -13.64
C ASN A 145 2.36 7.03 -14.01
N THR A 146 2.82 8.01 -13.23
CA THR A 146 2.64 9.42 -13.57
C THR A 146 3.37 9.77 -14.87
N THR A 147 4.63 9.31 -15.02
CA THR A 147 5.42 9.53 -16.24
C THR A 147 4.73 8.93 -17.46
N HIS A 148 4.23 7.69 -17.35
CA HIS A 148 3.48 7.04 -18.41
C HIS A 148 2.22 7.83 -18.77
N GLY A 149 1.40 8.21 -17.78
CA GLY A 149 0.18 8.97 -18.02
C GLY A 149 0.40 10.30 -18.74
N VAL A 150 1.51 10.99 -18.44
CA VAL A 150 1.89 12.22 -19.15
C VAL A 150 2.31 11.93 -20.60
N ARG A 151 3.09 10.87 -20.84
CA ARG A 151 3.56 10.48 -22.18
C ARG A 151 2.42 9.98 -23.08
N ASP A 152 1.43 9.31 -22.50
CA ASP A 152 0.28 8.73 -23.19
C ASP A 152 -0.80 9.76 -23.56
N THR A 153 -0.58 11.05 -23.25
CA THR A 153 -1.49 12.11 -23.66
C THR A 153 -1.63 12.17 -25.19
N HIS A 154 -2.85 12.09 -25.69
CA HIS A 154 -3.14 11.96 -27.11
C HIS A 154 -2.57 13.14 -27.91
N LEU A 155 -1.79 12.85 -28.96
CA LEU A 155 -1.10 13.87 -29.76
C LEU A 155 -2.06 14.86 -30.42
N LEU A 156 -3.28 14.44 -30.80
CA LEU A 156 -4.28 15.32 -31.39
C LEU A 156 -4.71 16.41 -30.42
N LEU A 157 -4.89 16.08 -29.12
CA LEU A 157 -5.23 17.07 -28.10
C LEU A 157 -4.12 18.12 -27.94
N LEU A 158 -2.87 17.69 -27.98
CA LEU A 158 -1.70 18.58 -27.90
C LEU A 158 -1.61 19.50 -29.13
N ARG A 159 -1.89 18.96 -30.32
CA ARG A 159 -1.90 19.73 -31.58
C ARG A 159 -3.04 20.75 -31.58
N ALA A 160 -4.27 20.34 -31.26
CA ALA A 160 -5.44 21.22 -31.20
C ALA A 160 -5.22 22.38 -30.21
N ALA A 161 -4.71 22.09 -29.00
CA ALA A 161 -4.41 23.12 -28.01
C ALA A 161 -3.37 24.14 -28.52
N ARG A 162 -2.34 23.69 -29.27
CA ARG A 162 -1.33 24.57 -29.88
C ARG A 162 -1.95 25.44 -30.99
N MET A 163 -2.82 24.88 -31.82
CA MET A 163 -3.51 25.61 -32.87
C MET A 163 -4.41 26.73 -32.33
N LEU A 164 -4.97 26.51 -31.11
CA LEU A 164 -5.73 27.51 -30.36
C LEU A 164 -4.86 28.56 -29.64
N GLY A 165 -3.53 28.54 -29.86
CA GLY A 165 -2.60 29.48 -29.25
C GLY A 165 -2.29 29.22 -27.76
N ALA A 166 -2.62 28.06 -27.20
CA ALA A 166 -2.38 27.78 -25.80
C ALA A 166 -0.88 27.76 -25.49
N ARG A 167 -0.48 28.44 -24.40
CA ARG A 167 0.89 28.45 -23.90
C ARG A 167 1.28 27.07 -23.33
N ARG A 168 2.58 26.75 -23.32
CA ARG A 168 3.10 25.45 -22.89
C ARG A 168 2.62 25.01 -21.50
N LEU A 169 2.57 25.94 -20.54
CA LEU A 169 2.06 25.68 -19.18
C LEU A 169 0.55 25.46 -19.15
N THR A 170 -0.21 26.18 -20.01
CA THR A 170 -1.66 25.97 -20.14
C THR A 170 -1.97 24.58 -20.69
N ILE A 171 -1.20 24.12 -21.67
CA ILE A 171 -1.33 22.76 -22.22
C ILE A 171 -1.02 21.72 -21.13
N LEU A 172 0.05 21.93 -20.36
CA LEU A 172 0.38 21.03 -19.25
C LEU A 172 -0.75 20.95 -18.22
N ALA A 173 -1.25 22.09 -17.75
CA ALA A 173 -2.23 22.14 -16.67
C ALA A 173 -3.65 21.72 -17.11
N ARG A 174 -4.08 22.09 -18.34
CA ARG A 174 -5.47 21.89 -18.80
C ARG A 174 -5.68 20.70 -19.73
N VAL A 175 -4.61 20.17 -20.31
CA VAL A 175 -4.70 19.02 -21.24
C VAL A 175 -3.95 17.82 -20.69
N VAL A 176 -2.65 17.97 -20.41
CA VAL A 176 -1.79 16.84 -20.05
C VAL A 176 -2.12 16.32 -18.64
N PHE A 177 -2.21 17.23 -17.66
CA PHE A 177 -2.47 16.82 -16.27
C PHE A 177 -3.83 16.11 -16.12
N PRO A 178 -4.96 16.62 -16.64
CA PRO A 178 -6.23 15.89 -16.61
C PRO A 178 -6.18 14.55 -17.36
N SER A 179 -5.50 14.49 -18.51
CA SER A 179 -5.33 13.23 -19.26
C SER A 179 -4.50 12.21 -18.50
N ALA A 180 -3.52 12.63 -17.71
CA ALA A 180 -2.64 11.76 -16.93
C ALA A 180 -3.27 11.28 -15.59
N LEU A 181 -4.33 11.93 -15.10
CA LEU A 181 -4.94 11.62 -13.81
C LEU A 181 -5.30 10.12 -13.62
N PRO A 182 -5.87 9.41 -14.60
CA PRO A 182 -6.16 7.99 -14.44
C PRO A 182 -4.91 7.15 -14.13
N SER A 183 -3.81 7.43 -14.83
CA SER A 183 -2.52 6.76 -14.61
C SER A 183 -1.89 7.16 -13.28
N ILE A 184 -2.03 8.42 -12.86
CA ILE A 184 -1.61 8.90 -11.53
C ILE A 184 -2.35 8.11 -10.44
N PHE A 185 -3.67 7.95 -10.55
CA PHE A 185 -4.44 7.15 -9.59
C PHE A 185 -4.05 5.67 -9.61
N THR A 186 -3.70 5.11 -10.76
CA THR A 186 -3.13 3.76 -10.83
C THR A 186 -1.80 3.69 -10.05
N GLY A 187 -0.93 4.66 -10.22
CA GLY A 187 0.31 4.79 -9.46
C GLY A 187 0.09 4.92 -7.95
N LEU A 188 -0.88 5.72 -7.53
CA LEU A 188 -1.27 5.87 -6.12
C LEU A 188 -1.79 4.56 -5.51
N ARG A 189 -2.62 3.81 -6.25
CA ARG A 189 -3.14 2.51 -5.80
C ARG A 189 -2.02 1.47 -5.62
N LEU A 190 -1.13 1.38 -6.58
CA LEU A 190 0.04 0.50 -6.47
C LEU A 190 0.97 0.95 -5.34
N GLY A 191 1.18 2.27 -5.22
CA GLY A 191 2.00 2.86 -4.17
C GLY A 191 1.51 2.58 -2.76
N ILE A 192 0.19 2.70 -2.50
CA ILE A 192 -0.35 2.40 -1.16
C ILE A 192 -0.22 0.91 -0.81
N GLY A 193 -0.37 0.01 -1.79
CA GLY A 193 -0.13 -1.42 -1.58
C GLY A 193 1.31 -1.72 -1.18
N VAL A 194 2.28 -1.11 -1.87
CA VAL A 194 3.71 -1.24 -1.52
C VAL A 194 4.01 -0.56 -0.19
N ALA A 195 3.36 0.55 0.15
CA ALA A 195 3.52 1.22 1.44
C ALA A 195 3.13 0.32 2.62
N TRP A 196 2.01 -0.43 2.51
CA TRP A 196 1.61 -1.41 3.53
C TRP A 196 2.57 -2.60 3.63
N THR A 197 3.19 -3.02 2.55
CA THR A 197 4.25 -4.04 2.61
C THR A 197 5.52 -3.50 3.27
N ALA A 198 5.92 -2.28 2.91
CA ALA A 198 7.12 -1.64 3.44
C ALA A 198 7.03 -1.33 4.93
N VAL A 199 5.85 -0.89 5.44
CA VAL A 199 5.67 -0.57 6.86
C VAL A 199 5.89 -1.79 7.74
N ILE A 200 5.43 -2.97 7.33
CA ILE A 200 5.62 -4.20 8.12
C ILE A 200 7.10 -4.50 8.31
N VAL A 201 7.88 -4.46 7.22
CA VAL A 201 9.33 -4.70 7.27
C VAL A 201 10.04 -3.66 8.14
N ALA A 202 9.67 -2.39 8.00
CA ALA A 202 10.24 -1.31 8.77
C ALA A 202 9.90 -1.44 10.27
N GLU A 203 8.66 -1.78 10.60
CA GLU A 203 8.19 -1.91 11.98
C GLU A 203 8.74 -3.15 12.70
N MET A 204 9.09 -4.20 11.96
CA MET A 204 9.72 -5.39 12.55
C MET A 204 11.09 -5.08 13.16
N ILE A 205 11.82 -4.11 12.63
CA ILE A 205 13.24 -3.91 12.99
C ILE A 205 13.53 -2.49 13.48
N ALA A 206 12.95 -1.47 12.84
CA ALA A 206 13.32 -0.07 13.07
C ALA A 206 12.53 0.64 14.17
N VAL A 207 11.42 0.06 14.67
CA VAL A 207 10.57 0.72 15.68
C VAL A 207 9.98 -0.29 16.67
N LYS A 208 9.48 0.20 17.83
CA LYS A 208 8.90 -0.63 18.90
C LYS A 208 7.38 -0.45 19.04
N SER A 209 6.68 -0.27 17.92
CA SER A 209 5.22 -0.08 17.91
C SER A 209 4.68 -0.31 16.51
N GLY A 210 3.39 -0.66 16.40
CA GLY A 210 2.71 -0.91 15.15
C GLY A 210 2.48 -2.41 14.89
N LEU A 211 1.81 -2.70 13.78
CA LEU A 211 1.40 -4.06 13.42
C LEU A 211 2.60 -4.95 13.08
N GLY A 212 3.63 -4.41 12.40
CA GLY A 212 4.85 -5.16 12.09
C GLY A 212 5.65 -5.51 13.33
N TYR A 213 5.72 -4.60 14.32
CA TYR A 213 6.32 -4.89 15.62
C TYR A 213 5.56 -6.01 16.34
N VAL A 214 4.23 -5.93 16.43
CA VAL A 214 3.39 -6.96 17.06
C VAL A 214 3.56 -8.32 16.35
N LEU A 215 3.61 -8.32 15.02
CA LEU A 215 3.81 -9.54 14.24
C LEU A 215 5.14 -10.22 14.60
N TRP A 216 6.20 -9.44 14.69
CA TRP A 216 7.55 -9.95 14.99
C TRP A 216 7.67 -10.40 16.44
N ASP A 217 7.17 -9.61 17.38
CA ASP A 217 7.14 -9.93 18.81
C ASP A 217 6.33 -11.22 19.08
N ALA A 218 5.13 -11.32 18.49
CA ALA A 218 4.29 -12.52 18.59
C ALA A 218 4.96 -13.78 18.01
N TYR A 219 5.72 -13.63 16.92
CA TYR A 219 6.51 -14.72 16.35
C TYR A 219 7.57 -15.23 17.36
N TYR A 220 8.32 -14.33 17.99
CA TYR A 220 9.35 -14.72 18.97
C TYR A 220 8.80 -15.42 20.22
N VAL A 221 7.60 -15.03 20.66
CA VAL A 221 6.96 -15.67 21.82
C VAL A 221 6.07 -16.87 21.44
N GLY A 222 6.11 -17.31 20.17
CA GLY A 222 5.36 -18.47 19.70
C GLY A 222 3.85 -18.29 19.59
N ARG A 223 3.35 -17.03 19.58
CA ARG A 223 1.92 -16.69 19.45
C ARG A 223 1.52 -16.54 17.97
N MET A 224 1.52 -17.68 17.26
CA MET A 224 1.16 -17.72 15.82
C MET A 224 -0.27 -17.27 15.55
N ASP A 225 -1.17 -17.40 16.51
CA ASP A 225 -2.53 -16.89 16.46
C ASP A 225 -2.58 -15.35 16.29
N ILE A 226 -1.73 -14.63 17.03
CA ILE A 226 -1.57 -13.18 16.90
C ILE A 226 -0.84 -12.81 15.60
N CYS A 227 0.16 -13.59 15.18
CA CYS A 227 0.82 -13.37 13.89
C CYS A 227 -0.18 -13.39 12.73
N VAL A 228 -1.01 -14.45 12.68
CA VAL A 228 -2.03 -14.58 11.62
C VAL A 228 -3.11 -13.49 11.74
N ALA A 229 -3.55 -13.15 12.95
CA ALA A 229 -4.48 -12.04 13.18
C ALA A 229 -3.89 -10.70 12.70
N THR A 230 -2.58 -10.49 12.88
CA THR A 230 -1.87 -9.31 12.37
C THR A 230 -1.83 -9.29 10.85
N MET A 231 -1.57 -10.43 10.20
CA MET A 231 -1.61 -10.53 8.72
C MET A 231 -2.99 -10.15 8.17
N PHE A 232 -4.07 -10.64 8.79
CA PHE A 232 -5.44 -10.26 8.41
C PHE A 232 -5.70 -8.77 8.63
N SER A 233 -5.22 -8.22 9.75
CA SER A 233 -5.37 -6.78 10.05
C SER A 233 -4.69 -5.92 8.97
N VAL A 234 -3.46 -6.26 8.57
CA VAL A 234 -2.71 -5.55 7.52
C VAL A 234 -3.42 -5.68 6.17
N GLY A 235 -3.88 -6.88 5.82
CA GLY A 235 -4.62 -7.12 4.58
C GLY A 235 -5.92 -6.29 4.52
N LEU A 236 -6.66 -6.23 5.63
CA LEU A 236 -7.88 -5.44 5.74
C LEU A 236 -7.60 -3.94 5.58
N LEU A 237 -6.58 -3.42 6.26
CA LEU A 237 -6.20 -2.00 6.19
C LEU A 237 -5.66 -1.62 4.81
N GLY A 238 -4.87 -2.49 4.18
CA GLY A 238 -4.43 -2.33 2.80
C GLY A 238 -5.61 -2.28 1.82
N PHE A 239 -6.57 -3.20 1.97
CA PHE A 239 -7.79 -3.21 1.18
C PHE A 239 -8.64 -1.94 1.37
N VAL A 240 -8.86 -1.52 2.62
CA VAL A 240 -9.61 -0.28 2.91
C VAL A 240 -8.91 0.92 2.28
N SER A 241 -7.60 1.02 2.43
CA SER A 241 -6.81 2.11 1.83
C SER A 241 -6.91 2.14 0.29
N ASP A 242 -6.85 0.97 -0.38
CA ASP A 242 -7.07 0.88 -1.84
C ASP A 242 -8.47 1.36 -2.21
N ARG A 243 -9.51 0.93 -1.46
CA ARG A 243 -10.89 1.36 -1.71
C ARG A 243 -11.10 2.86 -1.53
N LEU A 244 -10.43 3.48 -0.58
CA LEU A 244 -10.46 4.93 -0.40
C LEU A 244 -9.86 5.67 -1.61
N ILE A 245 -8.72 5.20 -2.14
CA ILE A 245 -8.11 5.78 -3.35
C ILE A 245 -9.03 5.56 -4.57
N VAL A 246 -9.63 4.38 -4.71
CA VAL A 246 -10.61 4.10 -5.79
C VAL A 246 -11.82 5.02 -5.68
N ALA A 247 -12.35 5.24 -4.47
CA ALA A 247 -13.46 6.17 -4.27
C ALA A 247 -13.07 7.62 -4.65
N ALA A 248 -11.88 8.06 -4.21
CA ALA A 248 -11.34 9.37 -4.61
C ALA A 248 -11.17 9.50 -6.13
N SER A 249 -10.66 8.45 -6.79
CA SER A 249 -10.51 8.44 -8.25
C SER A 249 -11.85 8.57 -8.98
N ARG A 250 -12.89 7.86 -8.51
CA ARG A 250 -14.24 7.94 -9.10
C ARG A 250 -14.86 9.33 -8.95
N LEU A 251 -14.62 10.00 -7.83
CA LEU A 251 -15.10 11.36 -7.60
C LEU A 251 -14.40 12.38 -8.49
N LEU A 252 -13.08 12.23 -8.66
CA LEU A 252 -12.25 13.16 -9.42
C LEU A 252 -12.26 12.89 -10.93
N LEU A 253 -12.64 11.70 -11.39
CA LEU A 253 -12.65 11.30 -12.80
C LEU A 253 -14.07 11.13 -13.36
N ARG A 254 -15.05 11.83 -12.83
CA ARG A 254 -16.46 11.72 -13.26
C ARG A 254 -16.66 11.94 -14.76
N TRP A 255 -15.85 12.80 -15.40
CA TRP A 255 -15.95 13.06 -16.84
C TRP A 255 -15.66 11.84 -17.72
N ARG A 256 -14.86 10.88 -17.24
CA ARG A 256 -14.50 9.68 -18.03
C ARG A 256 -15.63 8.63 -18.11
N THR A 257 -16.54 8.62 -17.14
CA THR A 257 -17.71 7.72 -17.18
C THR A 257 -18.74 8.15 -18.22
N LEU A 258 -18.72 9.41 -18.64
CA LEU A 258 -19.60 9.93 -19.68
C LEU A 258 -19.14 9.51 -21.09
N GLU A 259 -17.83 9.30 -21.31
CA GLU A 259 -17.28 8.85 -22.59
C GLU A 259 -17.47 7.35 -22.85
N ALA A 260 -17.68 6.53 -21.80
CA ALA A 260 -17.91 5.10 -21.93
C ALA A 260 -19.36 4.73 -22.30
N HIS A 261 -20.27 5.69 -22.34
CA HIS A 261 -21.69 5.54 -22.69
C HIS A 261 -22.10 6.35 -23.94
N ALA A 262 -21.17 7.00 -24.60
CA ALA A 262 -21.33 7.67 -25.89
C ALA A 262 -20.67 6.83 -27.00
#